data_46506bf9bdc68ebf443bd4d54755962d
#
_entry.id   46506bf9bdc68ebf443bd4d54755962d
#
_cell.length_a   1.000
_cell.length_b   1.000
_cell.length_c   1.000
_cell.angle_alpha   90.00
_cell.angle_beta   90.00
_cell.angle_gamma   90.00
#
_symmetry.space_group_name_H-M   'P 1'
#
loop_
_entity.id
_entity.type
_entity.pdbx_description
1 polymer ?
#
loop_
_entity_poly.entity_id
_entity_poly.type
_entity_poly.pdbx_seq_one_letter_code
_entity_poly.pdbx_strand_id
1 'polypeptide(L)'
;SSVETSLRQLREGDRVQYHGVQWQVKDYSLYTDDGYETEEWLLQAQTGKQYYLLREVDPENTQAPVQWYLAEEVQHPCLYD
;
A
#
# COMPACT_ATOMS: atom_id res chain seq x y z
N SER A 1 -0.44 -13.62 9.52
CA SER A 1 -1.64 -13.37 10.30
C SER A 1 -2.83 -13.16 9.36
N SER A 2 -4.03 -13.28 9.91
CA SER A 2 -5.22 -13.15 9.08
C SER A 2 -5.37 -11.72 8.54
N VAL A 3 -4.90 -10.73 9.27
CA VAL A 3 -4.95 -9.35 8.80
C VAL A 3 -4.05 -9.18 7.59
N GLU A 4 -2.83 -9.68 7.67
CA GLU A 4 -1.91 -9.58 6.54
C GLU A 4 -2.46 -10.31 5.33
N THR A 5 -3.03 -11.50 5.51
CA THR A 5 -3.61 -12.26 4.42
C THR A 5 -4.74 -11.46 3.76
N SER A 6 -5.58 -10.83 4.56
CA SER A 6 -6.67 -10.02 4.02
C SER A 6 -6.16 -8.83 3.24
N LEU A 7 -5.14 -8.15 3.75
CA LEU A 7 -4.57 -7.00 3.06
C LEU A 7 -3.99 -7.40 1.71
N ARG A 8 -3.34 -8.58 1.65
CA ARG A 8 -2.71 -9.01 0.41
C ARG A 8 -3.72 -9.37 -0.67
N GLN A 9 -4.97 -9.62 -0.30
CA GLN A 9 -6.02 -9.97 -1.26
C GLN A 9 -6.70 -8.76 -1.85
N LEU A 10 -6.40 -7.57 -1.36
CA LEU A 10 -7.05 -6.36 -1.86
C LEU A 10 -6.61 -6.05 -3.29
N ARG A 11 -7.57 -5.67 -4.10
CA ARG A 11 -7.33 -5.30 -5.50
C ARG A 11 -8.17 -4.07 -5.82
N GLU A 12 -7.90 -3.47 -6.96
CA GLU A 12 -8.59 -2.27 -7.41
C GLU A 12 -10.09 -2.45 -7.30
N GLY A 13 -10.75 -1.49 -6.68
CA GLY A 13 -12.20 -1.51 -6.50
C GLY A 13 -12.64 -2.04 -5.14
N ASP A 14 -11.77 -2.74 -4.44
CA ASP A 14 -12.13 -3.28 -3.13
C ASP A 14 -12.24 -2.15 -2.12
N ARG A 15 -13.01 -2.40 -1.07
CA ARG A 15 -13.23 -1.42 -0.01
C ARG A 15 -12.91 -2.05 1.32
N VAL A 16 -12.32 -1.27 2.21
CA VAL A 16 -12.04 -1.69 3.58
C VAL A 16 -12.45 -0.59 4.53
N GLN A 17 -12.76 -0.97 5.74
CA GLN A 17 -13.07 -0.02 6.80
C GLN A 17 -12.04 -0.18 7.90
N TYR A 18 -11.47 0.95 8.31
CA TYR A 18 -10.43 0.93 9.33
C TYR A 18 -10.55 2.18 10.16
N HIS A 19 -10.69 2.00 11.48
CA HIS A 19 -10.87 3.11 12.43
C HIS A 19 -12.01 4.04 12.03
N GLY A 20 -13.13 3.45 11.60
CA GLY A 20 -14.30 4.24 11.25
C GLY A 20 -14.22 4.95 9.92
N VAL A 21 -13.13 4.79 9.18
CA VAL A 21 -12.95 5.42 7.88
C VAL A 21 -13.04 4.36 6.81
N GLN A 22 -13.78 4.65 5.76
CA GLN A 22 -13.87 3.76 4.62
C GLN A 22 -12.80 4.11 3.62
N TRP A 23 -12.11 3.09 3.14
CA TRP A 23 -11.04 3.21 2.16
C TRP A 23 -11.39 2.41 0.93
N GLN A 24 -11.00 2.92 -0.23
CA GLN A 24 -11.17 2.18 -1.47
C GLN A 24 -9.80 2.01 -2.11
N VAL A 25 -9.55 0.79 -2.61
CA VAL A 25 -8.31 0.53 -3.34
C VAL A 25 -8.48 1.09 -4.75
N LYS A 26 -7.65 2.05 -5.10
CA LYS A 26 -7.73 2.70 -6.41
C LYS A 26 -6.78 2.05 -7.41
N ASP A 27 -5.73 1.42 -6.93
CA ASP A 27 -4.76 0.78 -7.81
C ASP A 27 -3.97 -0.26 -7.02
N TYR A 28 -3.44 -1.22 -7.73
CA TYR A 28 -2.59 -2.25 -7.14
C TYR A 28 -1.48 -2.57 -8.14
N SER A 29 -0.25 -2.62 -7.66
CA SER A 29 0.90 -2.92 -8.49
C SER A 29 1.83 -3.90 -7.79
N LEU A 30 2.45 -4.76 -8.57
CA LEU A 30 3.45 -5.68 -8.07
C LEU A 30 4.68 -5.48 -8.93
N TYR A 31 5.82 -5.19 -8.31
CA TYR A 31 7.03 -4.93 -9.07
C TYR A 31 8.25 -5.29 -8.23
N THR A 32 9.40 -5.31 -8.91
CA THR A 32 10.67 -5.55 -8.24
C THR A 32 11.42 -4.23 -8.20
N ASP A 33 11.88 -3.86 -7.00
CA ASP A 33 12.61 -2.62 -6.81
C ASP A 33 13.85 -2.93 -5.98
N ASP A 34 15.01 -2.69 -6.58
CA ASP A 34 16.29 -2.86 -5.89
C ASP A 34 16.43 -4.26 -5.30
N GLY A 35 15.98 -5.26 -6.03
CA GLY A 35 16.07 -6.65 -5.59
C GLY A 35 14.97 -7.09 -4.65
N TYR A 36 14.07 -6.21 -4.28
CA TYR A 36 12.93 -6.55 -3.40
C TYR A 36 11.67 -6.68 -4.22
N GLU A 37 10.85 -7.66 -3.85
CA GLU A 37 9.52 -7.78 -4.44
C GLU A 37 8.59 -6.89 -3.66
N THR A 38 7.91 -5.97 -4.35
CA THR A 38 7.10 -4.95 -3.70
C THR A 38 5.67 -5.02 -4.20
N GLU A 39 4.74 -5.07 -3.28
CA GLU A 39 3.33 -4.88 -3.58
C GLU A 39 2.93 -3.49 -3.13
N GLU A 40 2.18 -2.79 -3.96
CA GLU A 40 1.79 -1.41 -3.66
C GLU A 40 0.31 -1.25 -3.91
N TRP A 41 -0.39 -0.75 -2.91
CA TRP A 41 -1.83 -0.45 -3.01
C TRP A 41 -1.99 1.06 -2.86
N LEU A 42 -2.73 1.66 -3.79
CA LEU A 42 -3.12 3.06 -3.65
C LEU A 42 -4.50 3.08 -3.02
N LEU A 43 -4.61 3.68 -1.85
CA LEU A 43 -5.83 3.71 -1.07
C LEU A 43 -6.36 5.12 -1.01
N GLN A 44 -7.66 5.28 -1.19
CA GLN A 44 -8.29 6.59 -1.06
C GLN A 44 -9.34 6.53 0.04
N ALA A 45 -9.21 7.43 1.00
CA ALA A 45 -10.17 7.54 2.08
C ALA A 45 -11.41 8.27 1.58
N GLN A 46 -12.51 8.10 2.32
CA GLN A 46 -13.74 8.81 1.96
C GLN A 46 -13.57 10.33 2.06
N THR A 47 -12.56 10.79 2.76
CA THR A 47 -12.26 12.23 2.85
C THR A 47 -11.55 12.75 1.60
N GLY A 48 -11.10 11.85 0.72
CA GLY A 48 -10.35 12.22 -0.46
C GLY A 48 -8.86 12.07 -0.33
N LYS A 49 -8.35 11.87 0.87
CA LYS A 49 -6.92 11.68 1.06
C LYS A 49 -6.48 10.34 0.49
N GLN A 50 -5.28 10.30 -0.05
CA GLN A 50 -4.73 9.11 -0.65
C GLN A 50 -3.45 8.70 0.06
N TYR A 51 -3.29 7.39 0.21
CA TYR A 51 -2.13 6.80 0.86
C TYR A 51 -1.65 5.63 0.03
N TYR A 52 -0.35 5.36 0.11
CA TYR A 52 0.22 4.15 -0.46
C TYR A 52 0.55 3.19 0.65
N LEU A 53 0.08 1.96 0.49
CA LEU A 53 0.45 0.87 1.39
C LEU A 53 1.39 -0.02 0.59
N LEU A 54 2.57 -0.28 1.15
CA LEU A 54 3.60 -1.06 0.46
C LEU A 54 4.02 -2.23 1.32
N ARG A 55 4.25 -3.36 0.66
CA ARG A 55 4.76 -4.55 1.31
C ARG A 55 5.99 -5.01 0.54
N GLU A 56 7.13 -5.08 1.24
CA GLU A 56 8.40 -5.46 0.62
C GLU A 56 8.90 -6.77 1.18
N VAL A 57 9.31 -7.67 0.32
CA VAL A 57 9.94 -8.91 0.73
C VAL A 57 11.22 -9.10 -0.07
N ASP A 58 12.18 -9.79 0.56
CA ASP A 58 13.42 -10.18 -0.12
C ASP A 58 13.20 -11.59 -0.65
N PRO A 59 13.06 -11.76 -1.97
CA PRO A 59 12.75 -13.09 -2.50
C PRO A 59 13.92 -14.07 -2.36
N GLU A 60 15.12 -13.56 -2.10
CA GLU A 60 16.28 -14.43 -1.95
C GLU A 60 16.58 -14.76 -0.50
N ASN A 61 15.89 -14.14 0.44
CA ASN A 61 16.08 -14.41 1.85
C ASN A 61 14.73 -14.50 2.53
N THR A 62 14.16 -15.69 2.51
CA THR A 62 12.83 -15.91 3.07
C THR A 62 12.82 -15.76 4.59
N GLN A 63 13.98 -15.68 5.22
CA GLN A 63 14.08 -15.47 6.66
C GLN A 63 14.00 -14.00 7.02
N ALA A 64 14.21 -13.10 6.05
CA ALA A 64 14.12 -11.69 6.32
C ALA A 64 12.68 -11.31 6.63
N PRO A 65 12.45 -10.37 7.57
CA PRO A 65 11.09 -9.97 7.90
C PRO A 65 10.46 -9.21 6.75
N VAL A 66 9.14 -9.40 6.59
CA VAL A 66 8.36 -8.65 5.64
C VAL A 66 8.22 -7.23 6.18
N GLN A 67 8.40 -6.25 5.31
CA GLN A 67 8.32 -4.84 5.71
C GLN A 67 7.06 -4.22 5.12
N TRP A 68 6.32 -3.51 5.95
CA TRP A 68 5.12 -2.80 5.53
C TRP A 68 5.32 -1.31 5.76
N TYR A 69 4.92 -0.51 4.79
CA TYR A 69 5.03 0.94 4.86
C TYR A 69 3.70 1.58 4.49
N LEU A 70 3.40 2.69 5.13
CA LEU A 70 2.24 3.49 4.79
C LEU A 70 2.72 4.92 4.57
N ALA A 71 2.47 5.45 3.39
CA ALA A 71 2.92 6.79 3.03
C ALA A 71 1.75 7.60 2.50
N GLU A 72 1.61 8.82 3.00
CA GLU A 72 0.59 9.71 2.49
C GLU A 72 1.05 10.32 1.18
N GLU A 73 0.16 10.32 0.19
CA GLU A 73 0.49 10.92 -1.09
C GLU A 73 0.45 12.42 -0.95
N VAL A 74 1.56 13.07 -1.33
CA VAL A 74 1.61 14.52 -1.37
C VAL A 74 1.24 14.95 -2.75
N GLN A 75 0.05 15.55 -2.89
CA GLN A 75 -0.47 15.89 -4.16
C GLN A 75 0.28 16.94 -4.87
N HIS A 76 1.04 17.78 -4.28
CA HIS A 76 1.56 18.92 -4.90
C HIS A 76 2.69 19.44 -4.21
N PRO A 77 3.79 18.91 -4.52
CA PRO A 77 4.97 19.49 -3.98
C PRO A 77 5.03 20.85 -4.56
N CYS A 78 4.58 21.81 -3.93
CA CYS A 78 4.64 23.13 -4.37
C CYS A 78 6.05 23.55 -4.33
N LEU A 79 6.58 23.67 -5.38
CA LEU A 79 7.93 24.13 -5.39
C LEU A 79 8.01 25.61 -5.55
N TYR A 80 8.05 25.82 -5.70
CA TYR A 80 8.21 26.91 -6.03
C TYR A 80 8.85 27.37 -6.48
N ASP A 81 8.86 27.65 -6.71
CA ASP A 81 9.09 27.99 -6.83
C ASP A 81 9.30 28.35 -6.71
#